data_c78f213f15eec37054262dd3a7e3de72
#
_entry.id   c78f213f15eec37054262dd3a7e3de72
#
_cell.length_a   1.000
_cell.length_b   1.000
_cell.length_c   1.000
_cell.angle_alpha   90.00
_cell.angle_beta   90.00
_cell.angle_gamma   90.00
#
_symmetry.space_group_name_H-M   'P 1'
#
loop_
_entity.id
_entity.type
_entity.pdbx_description
1 polymer ?
#
loop_
_entity_poly.entity_id
_entity_poly.type
_entity_poly.pdbx_seq_one_letter_code
_entity_poly.pdbx_strand_id
1 'polypeptide(L)'
;MFPFEPVMEAVVRKMITLGVAAAFAVLSAATPAVAADDPAAAGLDGFGRWHQPGCETVTGDGTVTFTRDEGRTLTPTSQAPKPVVYTRGLVALDRPDHLLALSNNVLLTSKDAGCSWTQVGQVNGANLTLTAARGGRAYAWDQNGHLSLVTPNGITPLTAPAEDVAGLGVDPLRGDRLRVADGDGQLRESRDGGQTWKPVGKPAFPETELLMIYTAAFDPYNLNHVVLGVATEGARVTYDGGRTWRAATGLSRTGTRVNVFSATISPAAPNVVYAMGLNLAEKDEHVPSDGRHIYRSFDGGHHFTPVVDQGDGITLPNGPLLAAHPKNPLVLYFAWGTGWSDLGTDLYRYDALRGRVTTNHNPYDRVTSIAFNPSNPKVMYLGLAEES
;
A
#
# COMPACT_ATOMS: atom_id res chain seq x y z
N MET A 1 29.82 6.57 59.67
CA MET A 1 29.59 7.52 60.76
C MET A 1 29.78 8.91 60.20
N PHE A 2 28.80 9.71 60.27
CA PHE A 2 28.59 11.08 59.81
C PHE A 2 27.61 11.29 58.64
N PRO A 3 26.67 12.19 58.86
CA PRO A 3 25.40 12.19 58.22
C PRO A 3 25.27 13.20 57.07
N PHE A 4 24.33 12.92 56.18
CA PHE A 4 23.89 13.88 55.14
C PHE A 4 22.41 14.15 55.31
N GLU A 5 22.08 15.38 55.61
CA GLU A 5 20.79 16.04 55.35
C GLU A 5 20.99 17.57 55.39
N PRO A 6 20.04 18.40 54.91
CA PRO A 6 19.35 18.45 53.63
C PRO A 6 19.45 19.87 52.99
N VAL A 7 19.35 19.98 51.69
CA VAL A 7 19.08 21.28 51.02
C VAL A 7 18.06 21.06 49.91
N MET A 8 16.80 21.08 50.30
CA MET A 8 15.73 21.15 49.31
C MET A 8 14.48 21.79 49.93
N GLU A 9 14.58 23.11 50.14
CA GLU A 9 13.43 23.94 50.47
C GLU A 9 13.74 25.42 50.23
N ALA A 10 13.68 25.90 49.01
CA ALA A 10 13.60 27.34 48.70
C ALA A 10 13.49 27.66 47.20
N VAL A 11 12.58 27.05 46.43
CA VAL A 11 12.19 27.57 45.10
C VAL A 11 10.71 27.34 44.79
N VAL A 12 9.84 27.38 45.78
CA VAL A 12 8.39 27.37 45.54
C VAL A 12 7.75 28.51 46.35
N ARG A 13 8.00 29.75 45.94
CA ARG A 13 7.14 30.92 46.28
C ARG A 13 7.60 32.14 45.53
N LYS A 14 7.21 32.25 44.23
CA LYS A 14 6.99 33.53 43.55
C LYS A 14 6.57 33.23 42.11
N MET A 15 5.28 33.08 41.88
CA MET A 15 4.58 33.37 40.63
C MET A 15 3.11 33.01 40.78
N ILE A 16 2.41 33.84 41.56
CA ILE A 16 0.95 33.97 41.46
C ILE A 16 0.68 35.45 41.38
N THR A 17 0.37 35.92 40.18
CA THR A 17 -0.54 37.04 39.85
C THR A 17 -0.26 37.50 38.44
N LEU A 18 -0.97 36.94 37.47
CA LEU A 18 -1.34 37.67 36.26
C LEU A 18 -2.63 37.02 35.71
N GLY A 19 -3.65 37.83 35.59
CA GLY A 19 -5.04 37.48 35.44
C GLY A 19 -5.37 36.68 34.17
N VAL A 20 -6.26 35.74 34.35
CA VAL A 20 -6.97 35.05 33.31
C VAL A 20 -8.26 35.79 33.06
N ALA A 21 -8.33 36.54 31.97
CA ALA A 21 -9.59 37.00 31.41
C ALA A 21 -10.25 35.85 30.69
N ALA A 22 -11.28 35.26 31.28
CA ALA A 22 -12.09 34.22 30.64
C ALA A 22 -13.00 34.89 29.61
N ALA A 23 -12.73 34.68 28.33
CA ALA A 23 -13.69 34.97 27.27
C ALA A 23 -14.63 33.77 27.15
N PHE A 24 -15.87 33.94 27.58
CA PHE A 24 -16.97 33.00 27.29
C PHE A 24 -17.31 33.11 25.79
N ALA A 25 -16.90 32.12 25.01
CA ALA A 25 -17.43 31.92 23.68
C ALA A 25 -18.78 31.20 23.79
N VAL A 26 -19.85 31.89 23.43
CA VAL A 26 -21.18 31.31 23.27
C VAL A 26 -21.13 30.35 22.10
N LEU A 27 -21.21 29.03 22.35
CA LEU A 27 -21.46 28.02 21.32
C LEU A 27 -22.92 28.21 20.85
N SER A 28 -23.11 28.88 19.75
CA SER A 28 -24.34 28.77 18.96
C SER A 28 -24.30 27.38 18.28
N ALA A 29 -25.27 26.52 18.61
CA ALA A 29 -25.52 25.30 17.92
C ALA A 29 -25.85 25.60 16.45
N ALA A 30 -24.87 25.37 15.57
CA ALA A 30 -25.11 25.37 14.15
C ALA A 30 -25.83 24.05 13.82
N THR A 31 -27.06 24.17 13.32
CA THR A 31 -27.74 23.08 12.60
C THR A 31 -26.82 22.53 11.52
N PRO A 32 -26.76 21.19 11.32
CA PRO A 32 -25.96 20.64 10.23
C PRO A 32 -26.52 21.19 8.91
N ALA A 33 -25.74 22.06 8.27
CA ALA A 33 -25.99 22.40 6.89
C ALA A 33 -25.87 21.09 6.08
N VAL A 34 -26.92 20.78 5.34
CA VAL A 34 -26.88 19.80 4.27
C VAL A 34 -25.69 20.21 3.40
N ALA A 35 -24.69 19.34 3.30
CA ALA A 35 -23.52 19.59 2.48
C ALA A 35 -24.03 19.88 1.06
N ALA A 36 -23.85 21.12 0.62
CA ALA A 36 -23.98 21.45 -0.78
C ALA A 36 -22.90 20.65 -1.51
N ASP A 37 -23.29 19.95 -2.57
CA ASP A 37 -22.38 19.22 -3.43
C ASP A 37 -21.22 20.14 -3.83
N ASP A 38 -20.02 19.79 -3.41
CA ASP A 38 -18.79 20.49 -3.77
C ASP A 38 -18.52 20.20 -5.28
N PRO A 39 -18.60 21.22 -6.15
CA PRO A 39 -18.38 21.02 -7.59
C PRO A 39 -16.95 20.57 -7.92
N ALA A 40 -16.00 20.61 -6.97
CA ALA A 40 -14.67 20.05 -7.11
C ALA A 40 -14.65 18.52 -6.95
N ALA A 41 -15.64 17.93 -6.25
CA ALA A 41 -15.82 16.48 -6.17
C ALA A 41 -16.46 15.89 -7.44
N ALA A 42 -17.15 16.68 -8.25
CA ALA A 42 -17.81 16.25 -9.49
C ALA A 42 -16.84 15.84 -10.62
N GLY A 43 -15.54 15.99 -10.44
CA GLY A 43 -14.52 15.63 -11.45
C GLY A 43 -14.17 14.14 -11.50
N LEU A 44 -14.54 13.34 -10.50
CA LEU A 44 -14.23 11.90 -10.41
C LEU A 44 -15.46 10.98 -10.50
N ASP A 45 -16.66 11.52 -10.43
CA ASP A 45 -17.93 10.76 -10.40
C ASP A 45 -18.50 10.42 -11.79
N GLY A 46 -17.70 10.54 -12.84
CA GLY A 46 -18.11 10.23 -14.23
C GLY A 46 -18.31 8.73 -14.54
N PHE A 47 -18.05 7.86 -13.60
CA PHE A 47 -18.11 6.40 -13.76
C PHE A 47 -19.18 5.84 -12.82
N GLY A 48 -20.34 5.54 -13.27
CA GLY A 48 -21.47 4.96 -12.56
C GLY A 48 -21.22 4.38 -11.16
N ARG A 49 -22.24 4.20 -10.38
CA ARG A 49 -22.12 3.72 -8.99
C ARG A 49 -21.70 2.24 -8.98
N TRP A 50 -20.59 1.92 -8.32
CA TRP A 50 -20.20 0.55 -8.04
C TRP A 50 -21.22 -0.15 -7.13
N HIS A 51 -21.60 -1.37 -7.48
CA HIS A 51 -22.44 -2.21 -6.65
C HIS A 51 -21.59 -3.01 -5.64
N GLN A 52 -22.23 -3.49 -4.60
CA GLN A 52 -21.66 -4.52 -3.75
C GLN A 52 -21.91 -5.89 -4.38
N PRO A 53 -20.98 -6.86 -4.23
CA PRO A 53 -21.21 -8.22 -4.69
C PRO A 53 -22.48 -8.79 -4.06
N GLY A 54 -23.37 -9.36 -4.88
CA GLY A 54 -24.65 -9.94 -4.42
C GLY A 54 -24.65 -11.46 -4.23
N CYS A 55 -23.56 -12.13 -4.61
CA CYS A 55 -23.46 -13.60 -4.59
C CYS A 55 -23.06 -14.14 -3.21
N GLU A 56 -23.54 -15.35 -2.90
CA GLU A 56 -23.16 -16.11 -1.69
C GLU A 56 -21.89 -16.95 -1.90
N THR A 57 -21.48 -17.17 -3.16
CA THR A 57 -20.30 -17.95 -3.53
C THR A 57 -19.67 -17.32 -4.76
N VAL A 58 -18.35 -17.14 -4.74
CA VAL A 58 -17.60 -16.64 -5.90
C VAL A 58 -17.35 -17.79 -6.87
N THR A 59 -17.69 -17.59 -8.14
CA THR A 59 -17.46 -18.57 -9.21
C THR A 59 -16.22 -18.21 -10.01
N GLY A 60 -15.43 -19.23 -10.38
CA GLY A 60 -14.17 -19.07 -11.11
C GLY A 60 -13.18 -20.16 -10.74
N ASP A 61 -11.90 -19.88 -10.81
CA ASP A 61 -10.81 -20.81 -10.51
C ASP A 61 -10.41 -20.88 -9.02
N GLY A 62 -11.16 -20.18 -8.14
CA GLY A 62 -10.89 -20.15 -6.71
C GLY A 62 -9.84 -19.18 -6.25
N THR A 63 -9.16 -18.46 -7.15
CA THR A 63 -8.00 -17.62 -6.82
C THR A 63 -8.35 -16.21 -6.34
N VAL A 64 -9.62 -15.81 -6.38
CA VAL A 64 -10.12 -14.53 -5.87
C VAL A 64 -11.37 -14.76 -5.04
N THR A 65 -11.43 -14.09 -3.90
CA THR A 65 -12.64 -13.99 -3.07
C THR A 65 -12.88 -12.53 -2.66
N PHE A 66 -13.91 -12.29 -1.86
CA PHE A 66 -14.17 -10.97 -1.28
C PHE A 66 -14.76 -11.09 0.14
N THR A 67 -14.69 -9.98 0.85
CA THR A 67 -15.32 -9.76 2.15
C THR A 67 -16.24 -8.53 2.06
N ARG A 68 -17.30 -8.48 2.86
CA ARG A 68 -18.21 -7.32 2.99
C ARG A 68 -18.01 -6.55 4.29
N ASP A 69 -17.13 -7.02 5.16
CA ASP A 69 -16.99 -6.60 6.55
C ASP A 69 -15.52 -6.40 6.99
N GLU A 70 -14.69 -5.93 6.07
CA GLU A 70 -13.28 -5.64 6.32
C GLU A 70 -12.45 -6.89 6.70
N GLY A 71 -12.77 -8.05 6.14
CA GLY A 71 -11.99 -9.27 6.33
C GLY A 71 -12.44 -10.15 7.50
N ARG A 72 -13.53 -9.83 8.18
CA ARG A 72 -14.03 -10.67 9.28
C ARG A 72 -14.62 -11.98 8.78
N THR A 73 -15.34 -11.91 7.67
CA THR A 73 -15.87 -13.08 6.98
C THR A 73 -15.47 -13.03 5.51
N LEU A 74 -15.09 -14.17 4.96
CA LEU A 74 -14.77 -14.29 3.54
C LEU A 74 -15.89 -15.05 2.83
N THR A 75 -16.23 -14.60 1.64
CA THR A 75 -17.20 -15.29 0.79
C THR A 75 -16.53 -16.56 0.24
N PRO A 76 -17.15 -17.74 0.36
CA PRO A 76 -16.57 -18.97 -0.14
C PRO A 76 -16.42 -18.92 -1.67
N THR A 77 -15.42 -19.63 -2.19
CA THR A 77 -15.21 -19.86 -3.62
C THR A 77 -15.83 -21.19 -4.03
N SER A 78 -16.36 -21.29 -5.24
CA SER A 78 -16.96 -22.51 -5.77
C SER A 78 -15.95 -23.64 -6.03
N GLN A 79 -14.68 -23.29 -6.13
CA GLN A 79 -13.55 -24.20 -6.31
C GLN A 79 -12.42 -23.75 -5.41
N ALA A 80 -11.61 -24.70 -4.93
CA ALA A 80 -10.35 -24.38 -4.29
C ALA A 80 -9.33 -23.86 -5.34
N PRO A 81 -8.43 -22.98 -4.98
CA PRO A 81 -7.29 -22.63 -5.84
C PRO A 81 -6.48 -23.89 -6.20
N LYS A 82 -5.87 -23.90 -7.37
CA LYS A 82 -4.95 -24.99 -7.75
C LYS A 82 -3.64 -24.82 -6.98
N PRO A 83 -2.93 -25.94 -6.73
CA PRO A 83 -1.59 -25.86 -6.14
C PRO A 83 -0.64 -24.97 -6.93
N VAL A 84 0.27 -24.30 -6.20
CA VAL A 84 1.31 -23.40 -6.74
C VAL A 84 0.70 -22.24 -7.55
N VAL A 85 -0.27 -21.57 -6.95
CA VAL A 85 -0.90 -20.37 -7.54
C VAL A 85 -0.74 -19.18 -6.63
N TYR A 86 -0.50 -17.99 -7.22
CA TYR A 86 -0.34 -16.72 -6.51
C TYR A 86 -1.07 -15.60 -7.25
N THR A 87 -2.08 -15.02 -6.64
CA THR A 87 -2.84 -13.91 -7.23
C THR A 87 -2.28 -12.57 -6.72
N ARG A 88 -1.16 -12.14 -7.28
CA ARG A 88 -0.42 -10.95 -6.85
C ARG A 88 -0.97 -9.64 -7.41
N GLY A 89 -1.65 -9.68 -8.54
CA GLY A 89 -2.29 -8.52 -9.16
C GLY A 89 -3.80 -8.57 -8.97
N LEU A 90 -4.39 -7.51 -8.39
CA LEU A 90 -5.84 -7.37 -8.26
C LEU A 90 -6.19 -5.89 -8.22
N VAL A 91 -7.06 -5.45 -9.10
CA VAL A 91 -7.48 -4.04 -9.18
C VAL A 91 -8.96 -3.90 -9.52
N ALA A 92 -9.61 -2.93 -8.90
CA ALA A 92 -10.88 -2.39 -9.32
C ALA A 92 -10.63 -1.34 -10.42
N LEU A 93 -11.35 -1.43 -11.53
CA LEU A 93 -11.23 -0.48 -12.63
C LEU A 93 -12.10 0.76 -12.39
N ASP A 94 -11.84 1.82 -13.14
CA ASP A 94 -12.69 3.02 -13.16
C ASP A 94 -14.05 2.80 -13.86
N ARG A 95 -14.31 1.58 -14.34
CA ARG A 95 -15.59 1.12 -14.86
C ARG A 95 -16.33 0.35 -13.78
N PRO A 96 -17.57 0.71 -13.41
CA PRO A 96 -18.32 0.04 -12.36
C PRO A 96 -18.36 -1.48 -12.50
N ASP A 97 -18.20 -2.17 -11.38
CA ASP A 97 -18.28 -3.61 -11.22
C ASP A 97 -17.25 -4.44 -12.00
N HIS A 98 -16.27 -3.75 -12.63
CA HIS A 98 -15.22 -4.41 -13.39
C HIS A 98 -13.93 -4.51 -12.58
N LEU A 99 -13.42 -5.73 -12.47
CA LEU A 99 -12.14 -6.02 -11.84
C LEU A 99 -11.25 -6.83 -12.78
N LEU A 100 -9.95 -6.70 -12.56
CA LEU A 100 -8.93 -7.56 -13.15
C LEU A 100 -8.10 -8.20 -12.04
N ALA A 101 -7.74 -9.47 -12.24
CA ALA A 101 -6.81 -10.20 -11.38
C ALA A 101 -5.76 -10.94 -12.22
N LEU A 102 -4.58 -11.09 -11.64
CA LEU A 102 -3.50 -11.92 -12.20
C LEU A 102 -3.21 -13.06 -11.26
N SER A 103 -3.61 -14.26 -11.67
CA SER A 103 -3.31 -15.53 -11.02
C SER A 103 -2.09 -16.15 -11.71
N ASN A 104 -0.92 -16.09 -11.06
CA ASN A 104 0.37 -16.27 -11.71
C ASN A 104 0.49 -15.32 -12.92
N ASN A 105 0.43 -15.85 -14.14
CA ASN A 105 0.43 -15.08 -15.39
C ASN A 105 -0.92 -15.13 -16.15
N VAL A 106 -1.96 -15.70 -15.55
CA VAL A 106 -3.30 -15.78 -16.14
C VAL A 106 -4.09 -14.54 -15.76
N LEU A 107 -4.50 -13.77 -16.75
CA LEU A 107 -5.39 -12.62 -16.55
C LEU A 107 -6.83 -13.09 -16.43
N LEU A 108 -7.45 -12.72 -15.34
CA LEU A 108 -8.86 -12.95 -15.04
C LEU A 108 -9.61 -11.62 -15.04
N THR A 109 -10.88 -11.64 -15.40
CA THR A 109 -11.79 -10.49 -15.33
C THR A 109 -13.11 -10.86 -14.64
N SER A 110 -13.64 -9.90 -13.87
CA SER A 110 -15.01 -9.91 -13.38
C SER A 110 -15.74 -8.66 -13.89
N LYS A 111 -17.04 -8.78 -14.17
CA LYS A 111 -17.92 -7.71 -14.63
C LYS A 111 -19.18 -7.55 -13.76
N ASP A 112 -19.21 -8.23 -12.63
CA ASP A 112 -20.34 -8.35 -11.69
C ASP A 112 -19.90 -8.14 -10.24
N ALA A 113 -19.00 -7.16 -10.04
CA ALA A 113 -18.46 -6.80 -8.74
C ALA A 113 -17.74 -7.96 -8.03
N GLY A 114 -17.11 -8.87 -8.77
CA GLY A 114 -16.29 -9.95 -8.20
C GLY A 114 -17.03 -11.26 -7.92
N CYS A 115 -18.31 -11.38 -8.34
CA CYS A 115 -19.07 -12.60 -8.13
C CYS A 115 -18.68 -13.74 -9.07
N SER A 116 -18.27 -13.41 -10.30
CA SER A 116 -17.79 -14.40 -11.27
C SER A 116 -16.49 -13.93 -11.94
N TRP A 117 -15.60 -14.87 -12.18
CA TRP A 117 -14.31 -14.63 -12.81
C TRP A 117 -14.13 -15.50 -14.03
N THR A 118 -13.68 -14.90 -15.12
CA THR A 118 -13.42 -15.56 -16.39
C THR A 118 -12.01 -15.25 -16.88
N GLN A 119 -11.38 -16.24 -17.50
CA GLN A 119 -10.05 -16.07 -18.07
C GLN A 119 -10.11 -15.21 -19.34
N VAL A 120 -9.17 -14.24 -19.44
CA VAL A 120 -8.95 -13.41 -20.64
C VAL A 120 -7.81 -13.98 -21.48
N GLY A 121 -6.70 -14.37 -20.86
CA GLY A 121 -5.53 -14.89 -21.54
C GLY A 121 -4.33 -14.95 -20.63
N GLN A 122 -3.14 -15.15 -21.21
CA GLN A 122 -1.87 -15.17 -20.50
C GLN A 122 -1.07 -13.92 -20.76
N VAL A 123 -0.51 -13.33 -19.70
CA VAL A 123 0.40 -12.19 -19.73
C VAL A 123 1.84 -12.72 -19.65
N ASN A 124 2.73 -12.13 -20.44
CA ASN A 124 4.14 -12.48 -20.37
C ASN A 124 4.79 -11.88 -19.11
N GLY A 125 5.51 -12.68 -18.35
CA GLY A 125 6.20 -12.28 -17.12
C GLY A 125 6.01 -13.26 -15.97
N ALA A 126 6.63 -12.96 -14.84
CA ALA A 126 6.56 -13.76 -13.60
C ALA A 126 6.35 -12.86 -12.39
N ASN A 127 5.55 -13.34 -11.43
CA ASN A 127 5.20 -12.55 -10.24
C ASN A 127 4.56 -11.20 -10.59
N LEU A 128 3.75 -11.19 -11.62
CA LEU A 128 3.10 -10.00 -12.16
C LEU A 128 2.17 -9.33 -11.14
N THR A 129 2.20 -8.01 -11.12
CA THR A 129 1.23 -7.17 -10.40
C THR A 129 0.44 -6.29 -11.35
N LEU A 130 -0.60 -5.62 -10.86
CA LEU A 130 -1.47 -4.74 -11.63
C LEU A 130 -1.46 -3.31 -11.06
N THR A 131 -1.40 -2.33 -11.95
CA THR A 131 -1.65 -0.93 -11.62
C THR A 131 -2.81 -0.43 -12.46
N ALA A 132 -3.90 -0.01 -11.83
CA ALA A 132 -5.10 0.46 -12.52
C ALA A 132 -4.84 1.78 -13.27
N ALA A 133 -5.51 1.96 -14.39
CA ALA A 133 -5.46 3.15 -15.22
C ALA A 133 -6.86 3.55 -15.70
N ARG A 134 -7.04 4.83 -16.08
CA ARG A 134 -8.30 5.31 -16.64
C ARG A 134 -8.65 4.60 -17.93
N GLY A 135 -9.97 4.48 -18.20
CA GLY A 135 -10.51 3.90 -19.40
C GLY A 135 -10.77 2.40 -19.31
N GLY A 136 -11.04 1.88 -18.12
CA GLY A 136 -11.39 0.46 -17.91
C GLY A 136 -10.23 -0.50 -18.17
N ARG A 137 -9.01 -0.11 -17.83
CA ARG A 137 -7.77 -0.83 -18.12
C ARG A 137 -6.78 -0.80 -16.97
N ALA A 138 -5.75 -1.64 -17.03
CA ALA A 138 -4.63 -1.66 -16.10
C ALA A 138 -3.32 -1.97 -16.83
N TYR A 139 -2.22 -1.79 -16.15
CA TYR A 139 -0.90 -2.24 -16.58
C TYR A 139 -0.46 -3.41 -15.73
N ALA A 140 -0.16 -4.53 -16.38
CA ALA A 140 0.48 -5.69 -15.79
C ALA A 140 1.99 -5.56 -15.94
N TRP A 141 2.73 -5.70 -14.85
CA TRP A 141 4.17 -5.53 -14.85
C TRP A 141 4.83 -6.42 -13.82
N ASP A 142 6.12 -6.68 -13.98
CA ASP A 142 6.97 -7.41 -13.03
C ASP A 142 8.31 -6.71 -12.81
N GLN A 143 9.08 -7.25 -11.88
CA GLN A 143 10.40 -6.72 -11.55
C GLN A 143 11.42 -6.91 -12.69
N ASN A 144 11.21 -7.84 -13.61
CA ASN A 144 12.11 -8.10 -14.73
C ASN A 144 11.82 -7.22 -15.97
N GLY A 145 10.99 -6.19 -15.79
CA GLY A 145 10.68 -5.22 -16.84
C GLY A 145 9.62 -5.66 -17.85
N HIS A 146 8.98 -6.82 -17.68
CA HIS A 146 7.83 -7.15 -18.51
C HIS A 146 6.70 -6.17 -18.25
N LEU A 147 6.09 -5.67 -19.29
CA LEU A 147 4.98 -4.73 -19.24
C LEU A 147 3.93 -5.08 -20.28
N SER A 148 2.67 -5.04 -19.89
CA SER A 148 1.52 -5.20 -20.80
C SER A 148 0.38 -4.28 -20.41
N LEU A 149 -0.31 -3.72 -21.38
CA LEU A 149 -1.62 -3.10 -21.21
C LEU A 149 -2.66 -4.22 -21.18
N VAL A 150 -3.49 -4.25 -20.15
CA VAL A 150 -4.51 -5.28 -19.95
C VAL A 150 -5.89 -4.64 -19.78
N THR A 151 -6.88 -5.29 -20.35
CA THR A 151 -8.29 -4.89 -20.29
C THR A 151 -9.15 -6.13 -20.03
N PRO A 152 -10.44 -5.98 -19.67
CA PRO A 152 -11.36 -7.10 -19.59
C PRO A 152 -11.53 -7.93 -20.89
N ASN A 153 -11.00 -7.42 -22.01
CA ASN A 153 -11.21 -8.03 -23.33
C ASN A 153 -9.90 -8.41 -24.05
N GLY A 154 -8.73 -8.10 -23.49
CA GLY A 154 -7.47 -8.42 -24.16
C GLY A 154 -6.22 -7.93 -23.46
N ILE A 155 -5.09 -8.38 -24.00
CA ILE A 155 -3.73 -8.16 -23.52
C ILE A 155 -2.90 -7.63 -24.67
N THR A 156 -2.16 -6.55 -24.45
CA THR A 156 -1.24 -5.95 -25.43
C THR A 156 0.14 -5.82 -24.78
N PRO A 157 1.15 -6.58 -25.21
CA PRO A 157 2.52 -6.40 -24.76
C PRO A 157 3.05 -5.01 -25.09
N LEU A 158 3.87 -4.46 -24.21
CA LEU A 158 4.46 -3.13 -24.35
C LEU A 158 5.99 -3.20 -24.27
N THR A 159 6.64 -2.07 -24.54
CA THR A 159 8.09 -1.95 -24.42
C THR A 159 8.52 -1.99 -22.95
N ALA A 160 9.53 -2.80 -22.63
CA ALA A 160 10.14 -2.84 -21.31
C ALA A 160 10.67 -1.44 -20.91
N PRO A 161 10.29 -0.91 -19.73
CA PRO A 161 10.78 0.39 -19.28
C PRO A 161 12.23 0.37 -18.82
N ALA A 162 12.68 -0.75 -18.25
CA ALA A 162 14.02 -1.04 -17.74
C ALA A 162 14.18 -2.56 -17.60
N GLU A 163 15.39 -3.02 -17.28
CA GLU A 163 15.67 -4.43 -16.98
C GLU A 163 15.15 -4.82 -15.59
N ASP A 164 15.24 -3.88 -14.63
CA ASP A 164 14.71 -4.03 -13.27
C ASP A 164 13.69 -2.94 -12.98
N VAL A 165 12.52 -3.30 -12.46
CA VAL A 165 11.44 -2.36 -12.10
C VAL A 165 11.03 -2.55 -10.64
N ALA A 166 11.24 -1.51 -9.84
CA ALA A 166 10.87 -1.49 -8.43
C ALA A 166 9.43 -1.03 -8.16
N GLY A 167 8.80 -0.36 -9.12
CA GLY A 167 7.41 0.09 -9.02
C GLY A 167 6.95 0.86 -10.24
N LEU A 168 5.62 0.91 -10.43
CA LEU A 168 4.95 1.60 -11.53
C LEU A 168 3.80 2.47 -11.00
N GLY A 169 3.81 3.75 -11.38
CA GLY A 169 2.74 4.71 -11.17
C GLY A 169 2.05 5.11 -12.47
N VAL A 170 0.75 5.36 -12.41
CA VAL A 170 -0.07 5.82 -13.52
C VAL A 170 -0.67 7.17 -13.18
N ASP A 171 -0.64 8.12 -14.11
CA ASP A 171 -1.27 9.44 -13.94
C ASP A 171 -2.81 9.26 -13.85
N PRO A 172 -3.45 9.73 -12.75
CA PRO A 172 -4.88 9.50 -12.53
C PRO A 172 -5.78 10.22 -13.54
N LEU A 173 -5.28 11.24 -14.21
CA LEU A 173 -6.03 12.00 -15.24
C LEU A 173 -5.70 11.55 -16.66
N ARG A 174 -4.49 11.02 -16.87
CA ARG A 174 -3.96 10.57 -18.17
C ARG A 174 -3.43 9.16 -18.05
N GLY A 175 -4.30 8.18 -18.22
CA GLY A 175 -3.97 6.76 -18.08
C GLY A 175 -2.94 6.22 -19.10
N ASP A 176 -2.45 7.05 -20.02
CA ASP A 176 -1.34 6.81 -20.94
C ASP A 176 -0.01 7.43 -20.47
N ARG A 177 -0.02 8.20 -19.39
CA ARG A 177 1.19 8.72 -18.76
C ARG A 177 1.59 7.82 -17.60
N LEU A 178 2.73 7.19 -17.72
CA LEU A 178 3.28 6.23 -16.78
C LEU A 178 4.62 6.70 -16.25
N ARG A 179 4.95 6.26 -15.06
CA ARG A 179 6.30 6.40 -14.51
C ARG A 179 6.70 5.12 -13.77
N VAL A 180 7.93 4.68 -13.99
CA VAL A 180 8.56 3.59 -13.23
C VAL A 180 9.77 4.12 -12.48
N ALA A 181 10.14 3.43 -11.40
CA ALA A 181 11.47 3.49 -10.82
C ALA A 181 12.19 2.19 -11.15
N ASP A 182 13.39 2.27 -11.71
CA ASP A 182 14.22 1.10 -11.95
C ASP A 182 15.08 0.70 -10.72
N GLY A 183 15.82 -0.38 -10.86
CA GLY A 183 16.63 -0.94 -9.78
C GLY A 183 17.73 0.00 -9.24
N ASP A 184 18.12 1.00 -10.02
CA ASP A 184 19.11 2.02 -9.63
C ASP A 184 18.44 3.29 -9.05
N GLY A 185 17.10 3.32 -9.01
CA GLY A 185 16.33 4.48 -8.57
C GLY A 185 16.25 5.60 -9.59
N GLN A 186 16.57 5.32 -10.87
CA GLN A 186 16.29 6.23 -11.95
C GLN A 186 14.80 6.17 -12.30
N LEU A 187 14.12 7.31 -12.30
CA LEU A 187 12.75 7.39 -12.78
C LEU A 187 12.73 7.46 -14.32
N ARG A 188 11.80 6.72 -14.93
CA ARG A 188 11.54 6.77 -16.37
C ARG A 188 10.07 7.06 -16.61
N GLU A 189 9.77 7.90 -17.60
CA GLU A 189 8.41 8.32 -17.94
C GLU A 189 8.05 7.90 -19.37
N SER A 190 6.86 7.34 -19.53
CA SER A 190 6.17 7.19 -20.79
C SER A 190 5.00 8.16 -20.85
N ARG A 191 4.69 8.69 -22.07
CA ARG A 191 3.53 9.55 -22.34
C ARG A 191 2.64 9.00 -23.44
N ASP A 192 2.92 7.80 -23.88
CA ASP A 192 2.27 7.11 -25.00
C ASP A 192 1.79 5.69 -24.61
N GLY A 193 1.48 5.53 -23.31
CA GLY A 193 0.92 4.28 -22.82
C GLY A 193 1.94 3.13 -22.68
N GLY A 194 3.22 3.45 -22.50
CA GLY A 194 4.28 2.46 -22.31
C GLY A 194 4.97 2.00 -23.59
N GLN A 195 4.75 2.70 -24.70
CA GLN A 195 5.41 2.37 -25.98
C GLN A 195 6.85 2.90 -26.02
N THR A 196 7.08 4.11 -25.49
CA THR A 196 8.43 4.69 -25.38
C THR A 196 8.70 5.21 -23.97
N TRP A 197 9.98 5.17 -23.55
CA TRP A 197 10.41 5.56 -22.22
C TRP A 197 11.56 6.54 -22.28
N LYS A 198 11.55 7.53 -21.39
CA LYS A 198 12.64 8.51 -21.22
C LYS A 198 13.00 8.66 -19.75
N PRO A 199 14.29 8.77 -19.41
CA PRO A 199 14.69 9.06 -18.04
C PRO A 199 14.20 10.45 -17.62
N VAL A 200 13.81 10.60 -16.35
CA VAL A 200 13.40 11.86 -15.72
C VAL A 200 14.11 12.04 -14.38
N GLY A 201 14.53 13.26 -14.13
CA GLY A 201 15.29 13.55 -12.90
C GLY A 201 16.72 12.98 -12.94
N LYS A 202 17.20 12.61 -11.75
CA LYS A 202 18.48 11.94 -11.51
C LYS A 202 18.20 10.62 -10.80
N PRO A 203 19.08 9.63 -10.89
CA PRO A 203 18.98 8.43 -10.07
C PRO A 203 19.04 8.80 -8.58
N ALA A 204 18.40 7.98 -7.75
CA ALA A 204 18.35 8.19 -6.30
C ALA A 204 19.72 7.99 -5.64
N PHE A 205 20.59 7.23 -6.29
CA PHE A 205 21.94 6.90 -5.85
C PHE A 205 22.95 7.14 -6.98
N PRO A 206 24.20 7.49 -6.66
CA PRO A 206 25.23 7.56 -7.68
C PRO A 206 25.53 6.15 -8.24
N GLU A 207 25.90 6.08 -9.52
CA GLU A 207 26.19 4.81 -10.24
C GLU A 207 27.28 3.94 -9.57
N THR A 208 28.06 4.53 -8.66
CA THR A 208 29.11 3.83 -7.90
C THR A 208 28.57 3.04 -6.71
N GLU A 209 27.31 3.24 -6.34
CA GLU A 209 26.67 2.55 -5.22
C GLU A 209 25.69 1.51 -5.76
N LEU A 210 26.07 0.23 -5.67
CA LEU A 210 25.20 -0.89 -5.98
C LEU A 210 24.24 -1.16 -4.80
N LEU A 211 23.11 -0.48 -4.79
CA LEU A 211 22.09 -0.65 -3.76
C LEU A 211 20.85 -1.32 -4.37
N MET A 212 20.28 -2.26 -3.63
CA MET A 212 19.07 -2.94 -4.05
C MET A 212 17.84 -2.11 -3.64
N ILE A 213 17.01 -1.74 -4.60
CA ILE A 213 15.71 -1.12 -4.36
C ILE A 213 14.65 -2.22 -4.33
N TYR A 214 13.99 -2.37 -3.19
CA TYR A 214 12.96 -3.40 -3.01
C TYR A 214 11.58 -2.98 -3.51
N THR A 215 11.30 -1.67 -3.43
CA THR A 215 9.96 -1.14 -3.75
C THR A 215 10.04 0.34 -4.13
N ALA A 216 9.12 0.76 -5.00
CA ALA A 216 8.85 2.16 -5.29
C ALA A 216 7.34 2.42 -5.19
N ALA A 217 6.93 3.16 -4.17
CA ALA A 217 5.56 3.61 -4.01
C ALA A 217 5.37 4.97 -4.68
N PHE A 218 4.43 5.05 -5.61
CA PHE A 218 4.03 6.28 -6.30
C PHE A 218 2.79 6.86 -5.64
N ASP A 219 2.77 8.20 -5.50
CA ASP A 219 1.58 8.92 -5.09
C ASP A 219 0.49 8.77 -6.18
N PRO A 220 -0.71 8.29 -5.82
CA PRO A 220 -1.78 8.02 -6.77
C PRO A 220 -2.30 9.27 -7.48
N TYR A 221 -1.94 10.47 -7.01
CA TYR A 221 -2.38 11.74 -7.60
C TYR A 221 -1.24 12.56 -8.19
N ASN A 222 0.02 12.24 -7.84
CA ASN A 222 1.19 13.02 -8.25
C ASN A 222 2.42 12.14 -8.50
N LEU A 223 2.66 11.77 -9.74
CA LEU A 223 3.83 10.96 -10.13
C LEU A 223 5.19 11.58 -9.77
N ASN A 224 5.24 12.84 -9.35
CA ASN A 224 6.49 13.46 -8.87
C ASN A 224 6.82 13.11 -7.41
N HIS A 225 5.84 12.63 -6.65
CA HIS A 225 6.05 12.15 -5.29
C HIS A 225 6.24 10.63 -5.33
N VAL A 226 7.43 10.17 -4.92
CA VAL A 226 7.83 8.76 -4.93
C VAL A 226 8.62 8.45 -3.66
N VAL A 227 8.33 7.32 -3.05
CA VAL A 227 9.06 6.76 -1.91
C VAL A 227 9.69 5.45 -2.34
N LEU A 228 11.03 5.37 -2.27
CA LEU A 228 11.80 4.15 -2.52
C LEU A 228 12.11 3.46 -1.19
N GLY A 229 11.93 2.14 -1.15
CA GLY A 229 12.44 1.30 -0.07
C GLY A 229 13.72 0.60 -0.50
N VAL A 230 14.78 0.74 0.28
CA VAL A 230 16.15 0.42 -0.10
C VAL A 230 16.80 -0.54 0.90
N ALA A 231 17.66 -1.42 0.41
CA ALA A 231 18.46 -2.29 1.25
C ALA A 231 19.45 -1.46 2.09
N THR A 232 19.49 -1.69 3.38
CA THR A 232 20.37 -1.07 4.38
C THR A 232 20.26 0.44 4.58
N GLU A 233 19.73 1.17 3.59
CA GLU A 233 19.61 2.64 3.57
C GLU A 233 18.23 3.16 4.02
N GLY A 234 17.29 2.29 4.30
CA GLY A 234 15.94 2.66 4.72
C GLY A 234 15.09 3.13 3.54
N ALA A 235 14.75 4.41 3.47
CA ALA A 235 13.92 4.94 2.40
C ALA A 235 14.48 6.25 1.85
N ARG A 236 14.19 6.50 0.56
CA ARG A 236 14.43 7.79 -0.09
C ARG A 236 13.15 8.35 -0.70
N VAL A 237 13.00 9.66 -0.65
CA VAL A 237 11.79 10.33 -1.11
C VAL A 237 12.13 11.48 -2.07
N THR A 238 11.32 11.62 -3.11
CA THR A 238 11.30 12.78 -4.01
C THR A 238 9.89 13.35 -4.11
N TYR A 239 9.79 14.67 -4.30
CA TYR A 239 8.54 15.41 -4.61
C TYR A 239 8.59 16.13 -5.94
N ASP A 240 9.72 16.08 -6.60
CA ASP A 240 9.99 16.83 -7.83
C ASP A 240 10.29 15.92 -9.03
N GLY A 241 9.91 14.64 -8.93
CA GLY A 241 10.08 13.67 -10.01
C GLY A 241 11.54 13.22 -10.16
N GLY A 242 12.26 13.08 -9.05
CA GLY A 242 13.64 12.61 -9.05
C GLY A 242 14.69 13.70 -9.35
N ARG A 243 14.31 14.98 -9.41
CA ARG A 243 15.33 16.05 -9.54
C ARG A 243 16.17 16.15 -8.28
N THR A 244 15.53 15.97 -7.12
CA THR A 244 16.16 15.85 -5.83
C THR A 244 15.63 14.65 -5.06
N TRP A 245 16.51 13.96 -4.33
CA TRP A 245 16.17 12.87 -3.44
C TRP A 245 16.65 13.18 -2.03
N ARG A 246 15.85 12.80 -1.04
CA ARG A 246 16.19 12.95 0.38
C ARG A 246 16.07 11.62 1.08
N ALA A 247 17.06 11.30 1.94
CA ALA A 247 16.96 10.17 2.84
C ALA A 247 15.84 10.42 3.87
N ALA A 248 15.02 9.42 4.10
CA ALA A 248 14.03 9.45 5.18
C ALA A 248 14.71 9.29 6.54
N THR A 249 14.08 9.82 7.58
CA THR A 249 14.54 9.72 8.96
C THR A 249 13.56 8.95 9.83
N GLY A 250 13.96 8.56 11.05
CA GLY A 250 13.07 7.91 12.02
C GLY A 250 12.84 6.41 11.81
N LEU A 251 13.45 5.79 10.80
CA LEU A 251 13.38 4.34 10.57
C LEU A 251 14.27 3.54 11.52
N SER A 252 15.31 4.17 12.06
CA SER A 252 16.21 3.60 13.05
C SER A 252 16.54 4.61 14.13
N ARG A 253 16.75 4.14 15.36
CA ARG A 253 17.21 4.98 16.49
C ARG A 253 18.72 5.17 16.49
N THR A 254 19.49 4.23 15.96
CA THR A 254 20.93 4.11 16.12
C THR A 254 21.74 4.16 14.84
N GLY A 255 21.08 4.38 13.69
CA GLY A 255 21.79 4.40 12.40
C GLY A 255 20.94 3.94 11.24
N THR A 256 21.57 3.77 10.09
CA THR A 256 20.94 3.63 8.78
C THR A 256 20.62 2.21 8.36
N ARG A 257 21.08 1.17 9.05
CA ARG A 257 20.95 -0.23 8.63
C ARG A 257 19.50 -0.76 8.71
N VAL A 258 18.64 -0.23 7.87
CA VAL A 258 17.24 -0.67 7.75
C VAL A 258 16.95 -1.09 6.33
N ASN A 259 16.41 -2.30 6.14
CA ASN A 259 15.84 -2.74 4.88
C ASN A 259 14.37 -2.33 4.84
N VAL A 260 13.96 -1.51 3.88
CA VAL A 260 12.53 -1.22 3.65
C VAL A 260 12.05 -2.04 2.47
N PHE A 261 11.29 -3.09 2.75
CA PHE A 261 10.87 -4.08 1.76
C PHE A 261 9.59 -3.73 1.01
N SER A 262 8.69 -3.01 1.65
CA SER A 262 7.44 -2.57 1.03
C SER A 262 7.03 -1.19 1.55
N ALA A 263 6.37 -0.43 0.71
CA ALA A 263 5.81 0.87 1.04
C ALA A 263 4.50 1.11 0.28
N THR A 264 3.62 1.92 0.86
CA THR A 264 2.40 2.38 0.21
C THR A 264 2.08 3.81 0.61
N ILE A 265 1.70 4.63 -0.35
CA ILE A 265 1.23 6.01 -0.14
C ILE A 265 -0.30 5.96 -0.05
N SER A 266 -0.86 6.54 1.00
CA SER A 266 -2.29 6.51 1.23
C SER A 266 -3.06 7.29 0.14
N PRO A 267 -4.01 6.65 -0.57
CA PRO A 267 -4.86 7.39 -1.50
C PRO A 267 -5.84 8.34 -0.82
N ALA A 268 -6.11 8.16 0.48
CA ALA A 268 -6.95 9.08 1.25
C ALA A 268 -6.23 10.38 1.65
N ALA A 269 -4.89 10.33 1.80
CA ALA A 269 -4.06 11.49 2.13
C ALA A 269 -2.60 11.17 1.75
N PRO A 270 -2.07 11.68 0.63
CA PRO A 270 -0.73 11.31 0.14
C PRO A 270 0.44 11.71 1.04
N ASN A 271 0.23 12.57 2.01
CA ASN A 271 1.21 12.85 3.07
C ASN A 271 1.35 11.69 4.08
N VAL A 272 0.41 10.73 4.09
CA VAL A 272 0.50 9.53 4.92
C VAL A 272 1.11 8.40 4.10
N VAL A 273 2.25 7.92 4.57
CA VAL A 273 2.98 6.80 3.96
C VAL A 273 3.18 5.72 5.00
N TYR A 274 2.95 4.48 4.60
CA TYR A 274 3.28 3.31 5.40
C TYR A 274 4.42 2.55 4.74
N ALA A 275 5.34 2.04 5.55
CA ALA A 275 6.45 1.22 5.09
C ALA A 275 6.68 0.05 6.05
N MET A 276 7.05 -1.11 5.54
CA MET A 276 7.53 -2.22 6.35
C MET A 276 9.04 -2.33 6.21
N GLY A 277 9.72 -2.37 7.35
CA GLY A 277 11.17 -2.45 7.40
C GLY A 277 11.69 -3.43 8.45
N LEU A 278 12.93 -3.87 8.20
CA LEU A 278 13.73 -4.67 9.11
C LEU A 278 14.92 -3.81 9.58
N ASN A 279 14.92 -3.44 10.84
CA ASN A 279 16.04 -2.78 11.51
C ASN A 279 17.10 -3.84 11.86
N LEU A 280 18.20 -3.84 11.13
CA LEU A 280 19.24 -4.85 11.29
C LEU A 280 19.98 -4.76 12.63
N ALA A 281 20.11 -3.56 13.20
CA ALA A 281 20.70 -3.40 14.53
C ALA A 281 19.83 -4.05 15.62
N GLU A 282 18.53 -3.80 15.60
CA GLU A 282 17.59 -4.42 16.54
C GLU A 282 17.49 -5.94 16.37
N LYS A 283 17.60 -6.43 15.12
CA LYS A 283 17.70 -7.85 14.84
C LYS A 283 18.96 -8.47 15.43
N ASP A 284 20.12 -7.81 15.25
CA ASP A 284 21.40 -8.27 15.80
C ASP A 284 21.38 -8.27 17.34
N GLU A 285 20.65 -7.34 17.95
CA GLU A 285 20.43 -7.25 19.42
C GLU A 285 19.35 -8.22 19.94
N HIS A 286 18.68 -8.96 19.07
CA HIS A 286 17.63 -9.93 19.39
C HIS A 286 16.48 -9.32 20.22
N VAL A 287 16.07 -8.09 19.86
CA VAL A 287 14.91 -7.47 20.51
C VAL A 287 13.61 -8.26 20.22
N PRO A 288 12.55 -8.16 21.05
CA PRO A 288 11.32 -8.93 20.87
C PRO A 288 10.67 -8.83 19.49
N SER A 289 10.79 -7.69 18.80
CA SER A 289 10.27 -7.48 17.43
C SER A 289 11.13 -8.15 16.34
N ASP A 290 12.27 -8.73 16.67
CA ASP A 290 13.29 -9.17 15.70
C ASP A 290 13.65 -8.08 14.67
N GLY A 291 13.53 -6.82 15.07
CA GLY A 291 13.76 -5.64 14.25
C GLY A 291 12.69 -5.37 13.18
N ARG A 292 11.56 -6.07 13.19
CA ARG A 292 10.51 -5.95 12.16
C ARG A 292 9.41 -5.02 12.61
N HIS A 293 9.17 -3.99 11.78
CA HIS A 293 8.21 -2.94 12.08
C HIS A 293 7.43 -2.50 10.85
N ILE A 294 6.18 -2.09 11.06
CA ILE A 294 5.50 -1.18 10.15
C ILE A 294 5.71 0.23 10.68
N TYR A 295 6.19 1.09 9.82
CA TYR A 295 6.41 2.50 10.06
C TYR A 295 5.33 3.34 9.39
N ARG A 296 5.06 4.51 9.94
CA ARG A 296 4.17 5.51 9.34
C ARG A 296 4.84 6.87 9.31
N SER A 297 4.64 7.58 8.20
CA SER A 297 4.95 8.99 8.02
C SER A 297 3.66 9.79 7.89
N PHE A 298 3.69 11.06 8.32
CA PHE A 298 2.64 12.06 8.09
C PHE A 298 3.10 13.22 7.20
N ASP A 299 4.33 13.20 6.76
CA ASP A 299 4.97 14.25 5.96
C ASP A 299 5.45 13.72 4.60
N GLY A 300 4.76 12.68 4.08
CA GLY A 300 4.97 12.11 2.76
C GLY A 300 6.24 11.29 2.63
N GLY A 301 6.73 10.71 3.73
CA GLY A 301 7.89 9.82 3.72
C GLY A 301 9.20 10.47 4.16
N HIS A 302 9.19 11.72 4.64
CA HIS A 302 10.43 12.34 5.14
C HIS A 302 10.81 11.86 6.54
N HIS A 303 9.82 11.70 7.42
CA HIS A 303 10.04 11.18 8.77
C HIS A 303 9.06 10.05 9.06
N PHE A 304 9.59 8.94 9.54
CA PHE A 304 8.82 7.74 9.92
C PHE A 304 8.89 7.49 11.42
N THR A 305 7.81 6.92 11.94
CA THR A 305 7.74 6.38 13.31
C THR A 305 7.24 4.95 13.27
N PRO A 306 7.79 4.01 14.06
CA PRO A 306 7.25 2.67 14.16
C PRO A 306 5.85 2.73 14.79
N VAL A 307 4.92 1.95 14.24
CA VAL A 307 3.50 1.94 14.66
C VAL A 307 2.95 0.53 14.87
N VAL A 308 3.59 -0.48 14.32
CA VAL A 308 3.30 -1.90 14.56
C VAL A 308 4.63 -2.64 14.64
N ASP A 309 4.81 -3.39 15.70
CA ASP A 309 5.96 -4.25 15.92
C ASP A 309 5.56 -5.71 15.67
N GLN A 310 6.50 -6.53 15.18
CA GLN A 310 6.34 -7.98 15.22
C GLN A 310 6.24 -8.46 16.67
N GLY A 311 5.46 -9.49 16.92
CA GLY A 311 5.19 -10.03 18.25
C GLY A 311 3.73 -9.91 18.64
N ASP A 312 3.34 -10.46 19.80
CA ASP A 312 1.97 -10.41 20.33
C ASP A 312 0.89 -10.89 19.35
N GLY A 313 1.18 -11.95 18.58
CA GLY A 313 0.29 -12.51 17.57
C GLY A 313 0.33 -11.79 16.22
N ILE A 314 1.30 -10.89 16.01
CA ILE A 314 1.56 -10.23 14.72
C ILE A 314 2.84 -10.77 14.12
N THR A 315 2.77 -11.30 12.90
CA THR A 315 3.93 -11.72 12.12
C THR A 315 4.12 -10.81 10.91
N LEU A 316 5.33 -10.28 10.76
CA LEU A 316 5.72 -9.40 9.66
C LEU A 316 6.76 -10.09 8.78
N PRO A 317 6.38 -10.65 7.60
CA PRO A 317 7.35 -11.18 6.64
C PRO A 317 8.12 -10.06 5.96
N ASN A 318 9.23 -10.38 5.30
CA ASN A 318 9.93 -9.43 4.44
C ASN A 318 9.08 -9.12 3.20
N GLY A 319 8.64 -7.87 3.06
CA GLY A 319 7.79 -7.44 1.96
C GLY A 319 6.33 -7.89 2.06
N PRO A 320 5.65 -7.68 3.20
CA PRO A 320 4.23 -7.97 3.29
C PRO A 320 3.43 -7.10 2.33
N LEU A 321 2.28 -7.60 1.93
CA LEU A 321 1.25 -6.80 1.29
C LEU A 321 0.83 -5.66 2.24
N LEU A 322 0.95 -4.41 1.79
CA LEU A 322 0.45 -3.22 2.48
C LEU A 322 -0.66 -2.59 1.65
N ALA A 323 -1.87 -2.52 2.18
CA ALA A 323 -3.01 -1.91 1.53
C ALA A 323 -3.59 -0.78 2.39
N ALA A 324 -3.26 0.46 2.07
CA ALA A 324 -3.82 1.62 2.73
C ALA A 324 -5.31 1.78 2.36
N HIS A 325 -6.15 2.03 3.36
CA HIS A 325 -7.58 2.20 3.13
C HIS A 325 -7.85 3.45 2.27
N PRO A 326 -8.66 3.34 1.19
CA PRO A 326 -8.76 4.40 0.17
C PRO A 326 -9.47 5.68 0.62
N LYS A 327 -10.21 5.65 1.74
CA LYS A 327 -10.96 6.80 2.28
C LYS A 327 -10.57 7.17 3.72
N ASN A 328 -9.65 6.43 4.36
CA ASN A 328 -9.21 6.70 5.72
C ASN A 328 -7.69 6.48 5.83
N PRO A 329 -6.88 7.55 5.85
CA PRO A 329 -5.43 7.44 5.88
C PRO A 329 -4.88 6.82 7.16
N LEU A 330 -5.69 6.67 8.20
CA LEU A 330 -5.32 6.12 9.50
C LEU A 330 -5.58 4.61 9.61
N VAL A 331 -5.99 3.96 8.51
CA VAL A 331 -6.23 2.51 8.46
C VAL A 331 -5.34 1.87 7.41
N LEU A 332 -4.64 0.82 7.82
CA LEU A 332 -3.80 -0.01 6.96
C LEU A 332 -4.21 -1.48 7.13
N TYR A 333 -4.28 -2.21 6.01
CA TYR A 333 -4.38 -3.66 6.00
C TYR A 333 -3.06 -4.27 5.55
N PHE A 334 -2.71 -5.38 6.17
CA PHE A 334 -1.57 -6.21 5.79
C PHE A 334 -1.88 -7.66 6.11
N ALA A 335 -1.13 -8.60 5.54
CA ALA A 335 -1.43 -10.01 5.68
C ALA A 335 -0.15 -10.82 5.92
N TRP A 336 -0.30 -11.92 6.63
CA TRP A 336 0.70 -12.96 6.77
C TRP A 336 0.05 -14.34 6.60
N GLY A 337 0.65 -15.17 5.78
CA GLY A 337 0.27 -16.57 5.59
C GLY A 337 1.53 -17.43 5.54
N THR A 338 1.42 -18.64 6.02
CA THR A 338 2.58 -19.53 6.22
C THR A 338 3.08 -20.17 4.96
N GLY A 339 2.24 -20.29 3.94
CA GLY A 339 2.52 -21.12 2.77
C GLY A 339 2.57 -22.63 3.07
N TRP A 340 2.08 -23.03 4.22
CA TRP A 340 1.91 -24.43 4.60
C TRP A 340 0.43 -24.72 4.64
N SER A 341 0.02 -25.79 3.98
CA SER A 341 -1.38 -26.20 3.98
C SER A 341 -1.96 -26.27 5.39
N ASP A 342 -3.20 -25.85 5.53
CA ASP A 342 -4.02 -25.90 6.74
C ASP A 342 -3.66 -24.92 7.88
N LEU A 343 -2.66 -24.05 7.74
CA LEU A 343 -2.35 -23.05 8.77
C LEU A 343 -3.04 -21.70 8.55
N GLY A 344 -3.60 -21.48 7.37
CA GLY A 344 -4.37 -20.29 7.05
C GLY A 344 -3.57 -19.00 6.98
N THR A 345 -4.28 -17.89 6.85
CA THR A 345 -3.74 -16.53 6.75
C THR A 345 -4.33 -15.63 7.82
N ASP A 346 -3.49 -14.81 8.42
CA ASP A 346 -3.90 -13.70 9.24
C ASP A 346 -4.00 -12.42 8.39
N LEU A 347 -5.19 -11.86 8.32
CA LEU A 347 -5.44 -10.54 7.76
C LEU A 347 -5.51 -9.53 8.90
N TYR A 348 -4.53 -8.65 8.95
CA TYR A 348 -4.39 -7.64 9.96
C TYR A 348 -5.00 -6.31 9.51
N ARG A 349 -5.63 -5.61 10.43
CA ARG A 349 -6.10 -4.23 10.27
C ARG A 349 -5.52 -3.36 11.38
N TYR A 350 -4.61 -2.46 11.04
CA TYR A 350 -4.11 -1.42 11.92
C TYR A 350 -5.04 -0.20 11.91
N ASP A 351 -5.43 0.27 13.09
CA ASP A 351 -6.24 1.47 13.30
C ASP A 351 -5.42 2.48 14.12
N ALA A 352 -4.93 3.51 13.47
CA ALA A 352 -4.04 4.48 14.08
C ALA A 352 -4.71 5.36 15.14
N LEU A 353 -6.05 5.60 15.02
CA LEU A 353 -6.78 6.35 16.05
C LEU A 353 -6.84 5.58 17.37
N ARG A 354 -6.91 4.25 17.28
CA ARG A 354 -6.99 3.37 18.45
C ARG A 354 -5.63 2.82 18.87
N GLY A 355 -4.60 3.03 18.03
CA GLY A 355 -3.25 2.49 18.26
C GLY A 355 -3.22 0.97 18.37
N ARG A 356 -4.09 0.25 17.63
CA ARG A 356 -4.22 -1.20 17.75
C ARG A 356 -4.32 -1.91 16.41
N VAL A 357 -3.88 -3.16 16.40
CA VAL A 357 -4.11 -4.13 15.32
C VAL A 357 -5.24 -5.06 15.71
N THR A 358 -6.09 -5.39 14.75
CA THR A 358 -7.06 -6.49 14.86
C THR A 358 -6.71 -7.53 13.82
N THR A 359 -6.85 -8.81 14.17
CA THR A 359 -6.49 -9.94 13.33
C THR A 359 -7.76 -10.70 12.98
N ASN A 360 -7.91 -11.04 11.69
CA ASN A 360 -8.95 -11.95 11.20
C ASN A 360 -8.25 -13.15 10.54
N HIS A 361 -8.38 -14.30 11.16
CA HIS A 361 -7.85 -15.55 10.63
C HIS A 361 -8.79 -16.16 9.60
N ASN A 362 -8.22 -16.72 8.53
CA ASN A 362 -8.99 -17.39 7.47
C ASN A 362 -8.24 -18.64 6.97
N PRO A 363 -8.94 -19.59 6.32
CA PRO A 363 -8.37 -20.90 5.99
C PRO A 363 -7.49 -20.91 4.72
N TYR A 364 -7.37 -19.82 3.98
CA TYR A 364 -6.56 -19.78 2.77
C TYR A 364 -5.07 -19.67 3.12
N ASP A 365 -4.19 -20.29 2.32
CA ASP A 365 -2.75 -20.29 2.57
C ASP A 365 -2.15 -18.89 2.61
N ARG A 366 -2.52 -18.02 1.64
CA ARG A 366 -2.14 -16.60 1.65
C ARG A 366 -3.16 -15.69 1.01
N VAL A 367 -3.20 -14.47 1.51
CA VAL A 367 -3.76 -13.30 0.80
C VAL A 367 -2.59 -12.51 0.22
N THR A 368 -2.49 -12.46 -1.10
CA THR A 368 -1.36 -11.88 -1.82
C THR A 368 -1.66 -10.54 -2.49
N SER A 369 -2.93 -10.18 -2.61
CA SER A 369 -3.36 -8.87 -3.10
C SER A 369 -4.70 -8.46 -2.50
N ILE A 370 -4.90 -7.14 -2.36
CA ILE A 370 -6.12 -6.52 -1.85
C ILE A 370 -6.53 -5.40 -2.80
N ALA A 371 -7.79 -5.42 -3.22
CA ALA A 371 -8.42 -4.26 -3.88
C ALA A 371 -9.69 -3.88 -3.12
N PHE A 372 -10.05 -2.61 -3.15
CA PHE A 372 -11.24 -2.10 -2.47
C PHE A 372 -12.34 -1.78 -3.47
N ASN A 373 -13.59 -2.03 -3.06
CA ASN A 373 -14.73 -1.52 -3.82
C ASN A 373 -14.74 0.02 -3.72
N PRO A 374 -14.71 0.73 -4.85
CA PRO A 374 -14.59 2.20 -4.84
C PRO A 374 -15.74 2.92 -4.13
N SER A 375 -16.96 2.38 -4.19
CA SER A 375 -18.12 2.97 -3.52
C SER A 375 -18.15 2.64 -2.02
N ASN A 376 -17.80 1.41 -1.63
CA ASN A 376 -17.81 0.94 -0.25
C ASN A 376 -16.54 0.17 0.11
N PRO A 377 -15.52 0.81 0.66
CA PRO A 377 -14.25 0.16 0.99
C PRO A 377 -14.31 -0.93 2.08
N LYS A 378 -15.45 -1.12 2.76
CA LYS A 378 -15.64 -2.29 3.63
C LYS A 378 -15.69 -3.59 2.83
N VAL A 379 -16.09 -3.47 1.56
CA VAL A 379 -15.97 -4.55 0.59
C VAL A 379 -14.55 -4.58 0.06
N MET A 380 -13.84 -5.65 0.34
CA MET A 380 -12.47 -5.88 -0.10
C MET A 380 -12.43 -7.14 -0.95
N TYR A 381 -11.77 -7.06 -2.08
CA TYR A 381 -11.46 -8.19 -2.95
C TYR A 381 -10.07 -8.70 -2.58
N LEU A 382 -9.92 -9.99 -2.46
CA LEU A 382 -8.71 -10.64 -1.98
C LEU A 382 -8.21 -11.63 -3.02
N GLY A 383 -6.98 -11.45 -3.47
CA GLY A 383 -6.27 -12.42 -4.28
C GLY A 383 -5.62 -13.45 -3.37
N LEU A 384 -5.88 -14.71 -3.66
CA LEU A 384 -5.45 -15.85 -2.86
C LEU A 384 -4.21 -16.50 -3.46
N ALA A 385 -3.46 -17.19 -2.61
CA ALA A 385 -2.44 -18.13 -3.02
C ALA A 385 -2.69 -19.49 -2.37
N GLU A 386 -2.28 -20.51 -3.09
CA GLU A 386 -2.18 -21.92 -2.66
C GLU A 386 -0.77 -22.39 -2.95
N GLU A 387 -0.07 -22.91 -1.95
CA GLU A 387 1.36 -23.24 -2.08
C GLU A 387 1.61 -24.76 -2.18
N SER A 388 0.64 -25.59 -1.84
CA SER A 388 0.79 -27.07 -1.80
C SER A 388 -0.11 -27.80 -2.78
#